data_6620aca0007e2ee071a90bd99bb03821
#
_entry.id   6620aca0007e2ee071a90bd99bb03821
#
_cell.length_a   1.000
_cell.length_b   1.000
_cell.length_c   1.000
_cell.angle_alpha   90.00
_cell.angle_beta   90.00
_cell.angle_gamma   90.00
#
_symmetry.space_group_name_H-M   'P 1'
#
loop_
_entity.id
_entity.type
_entity.pdbx_description
1 polymer ?
#
loop_
_entity_poly.entity_id
_entity_poly.type
_entity_poly.pdbx_seq_one_letter_code
_entity_poly.pdbx_strand_id
1 'polypeptide(L)'
;MSSNRALKVADRIKEVIAQLLETRVKDPRLGFITITDVRVTGDLQQASIFYTVFGDEEARASTAAALSSAKGMLRAEVGHALNLRIVP
;
A
#
# COMPACT_ATOMS: atom_id res chain seq x y z
N MET A 1 -10.56 18.92 1.19
CA MET A 1 -10.91 18.24 2.44
C MET A 1 -11.37 16.82 2.15
N SER A 2 -10.82 15.84 2.83
CA SER A 2 -11.22 14.47 2.63
C SER A 2 -12.59 14.19 3.24
N SER A 3 -13.41 13.44 2.51
CA SER A 3 -14.70 13.00 3.06
C SER A 3 -14.47 11.91 4.10
N ASN A 4 -15.46 11.70 4.99
CA ASN A 4 -15.40 10.58 5.94
C ASN A 4 -15.24 9.23 5.23
N ARG A 5 -15.87 9.09 4.07
CA ARG A 5 -15.77 7.90 3.28
C ARG A 5 -14.33 7.66 2.81
N ALA A 6 -13.65 8.69 2.33
CA ALA A 6 -12.26 8.58 1.90
C ALA A 6 -11.36 8.21 3.06
N LEU A 7 -11.59 8.76 4.25
CA LEU A 7 -10.81 8.43 5.44
C LEU A 7 -10.99 6.97 5.85
N LYS A 8 -12.22 6.47 5.81
CA LYS A 8 -12.49 5.06 6.14
C LYS A 8 -11.87 4.12 5.13
N VAL A 9 -11.94 4.48 3.84
CA VAL A 9 -11.31 3.69 2.79
C VAL A 9 -9.79 3.69 2.98
N ALA A 10 -9.20 4.84 3.30
CA ALA A 10 -7.77 4.93 3.54
C ALA A 10 -7.32 4.03 4.69
N ASP A 11 -8.07 4.02 5.79
CA ASP A 11 -7.77 3.16 6.93
C ASP A 11 -7.83 1.68 6.54
N ARG A 12 -8.83 1.32 5.76
CA ARG A 12 -8.97 -0.06 5.30
C ARG A 12 -7.84 -0.46 4.37
N ILE A 13 -7.45 0.42 3.45
CA ILE A 13 -6.32 0.19 2.55
C ILE A 13 -5.05 -0.04 3.36
N LYS A 14 -4.83 0.77 4.39
CA LYS A 14 -3.66 0.62 5.25
C LYS A 14 -3.59 -0.76 5.87
N GLU A 15 -4.69 -1.26 6.41
CA GLU A 15 -4.75 -2.60 7.00
C GLU A 15 -4.50 -3.68 5.96
N VAL A 16 -5.12 -3.58 4.80
CA VAL A 16 -5.00 -4.57 3.73
C VAL A 16 -3.57 -4.62 3.21
N ILE A 17 -2.97 -3.47 2.94
CA ILE A 17 -1.60 -3.41 2.43
C ILE A 17 -0.63 -4.00 3.46
N ALA A 18 -0.76 -3.63 4.73
CA ALA A 18 0.12 -4.16 5.77
C ALA A 18 0.03 -5.68 5.85
N GLN A 19 -1.17 -6.21 5.79
CA GLN A 19 -1.40 -7.66 5.83
C GLN A 19 -0.82 -8.35 4.59
N LEU A 20 -1.01 -7.77 3.40
CA LEU A 20 -0.50 -8.34 2.17
C LEU A 20 1.03 -8.37 2.14
N LEU A 21 1.67 -7.33 2.66
CA LEU A 21 3.13 -7.29 2.74
C LEU A 21 3.68 -8.39 3.64
N GLU A 22 2.95 -8.75 4.68
CA GLU A 22 3.36 -9.84 5.57
C GLU A 22 3.09 -11.23 4.98
N THR A 23 1.98 -11.39 4.25
CA THR A 23 1.49 -12.72 3.89
C THR A 23 1.67 -13.08 2.43
N ARG A 24 1.58 -12.11 1.52
CA ARG A 24 1.56 -12.38 0.08
C ARG A 24 2.81 -11.90 -0.65
N VAL A 25 3.46 -10.88 -0.16
CA VAL A 25 4.67 -10.36 -0.79
C VAL A 25 5.88 -11.05 -0.14
N LYS A 26 6.42 -12.03 -0.84
CA LYS A 26 7.55 -12.83 -0.33
C LYS A 26 8.80 -12.58 -1.15
N ASP A 27 9.13 -11.32 -1.32
CA ASP A 27 10.32 -10.91 -2.04
C ASP A 27 11.43 -10.66 -1.03
N PRO A 28 12.60 -11.34 -1.18
CA PRO A 28 13.70 -11.17 -0.23
C PRO A 28 14.26 -9.74 -0.22
N ARG A 29 13.95 -8.94 -1.25
CA ARG A 29 14.36 -7.53 -1.27
C ARG A 29 13.53 -6.67 -0.34
N LEU A 30 12.37 -7.17 0.10
CA LEU A 30 11.49 -6.43 1.00
C LEU A 30 12.05 -6.51 2.42
N GLY A 31 12.48 -5.37 2.95
CA GLY A 31 13.01 -5.28 4.30
C GLY A 31 11.94 -4.96 5.33
N PHE A 32 12.37 -4.41 6.46
CA PHE A 32 11.43 -3.96 7.47
C PHE A 32 10.77 -2.67 7.01
N ILE A 33 9.48 -2.75 6.80
CA ILE A 33 8.68 -1.65 6.27
C ILE A 33 7.51 -1.37 7.20
N THR A 34 7.23 -0.10 7.40
CA THR A 34 6.06 0.35 8.16
C THR A 34 5.25 1.29 7.29
N ILE A 35 3.97 0.99 7.15
CA ILE A 35 3.05 1.91 6.46
C ILE A 35 2.70 3.02 7.43
N THR A 36 3.06 4.23 7.10
CA THR A 36 2.86 5.38 7.98
C THR A 36 1.55 6.10 7.73
N ASP A 37 1.12 6.14 6.48
CA ASP A 37 -0.11 6.85 6.12
C ASP A 37 -0.63 6.34 4.79
N VAL A 38 -1.91 6.50 4.57
CA VAL A 38 -2.57 6.25 3.30
C VAL A 38 -3.52 7.41 3.04
N ARG A 39 -3.41 8.00 1.87
CA ARG A 39 -4.27 9.10 1.46
C ARG A 39 -5.02 8.73 0.20
N VAL A 40 -6.32 8.94 0.22
CA VAL A 40 -7.20 8.60 -0.88
C VAL A 40 -7.87 9.89 -1.37
N THR A 41 -7.93 10.07 -2.68
CA THR A 41 -8.63 11.22 -3.25
C THR A 41 -10.13 11.13 -2.97
N GLY A 42 -10.79 12.29 -2.97
CA GLY A 42 -12.23 12.34 -2.64
C GLY A 42 -13.10 11.53 -3.58
N ASP A 43 -12.66 11.35 -4.83
CA ASP A 43 -13.37 10.53 -5.83
C ASP A 43 -12.97 9.04 -5.75
N LEU A 44 -12.12 8.67 -4.81
CA LEU A 44 -11.66 7.30 -4.57
C LEU A 44 -10.92 6.69 -5.76
N GLN A 45 -10.34 7.51 -6.63
CA GLN A 45 -9.66 7.01 -7.82
C GLN A 45 -8.16 6.83 -7.65
N GLN A 46 -7.56 7.47 -6.65
CA GLN A 46 -6.14 7.37 -6.40
C GLN A 46 -5.88 7.20 -4.92
N ALA A 47 -4.89 6.39 -4.61
CA ALA A 47 -4.42 6.20 -3.25
C ALA A 47 -2.91 6.36 -3.23
N SER A 48 -2.43 7.12 -2.26
CA SER A 48 -1.00 7.30 -2.02
C SER A 48 -0.64 6.58 -0.74
N ILE A 49 0.31 5.67 -0.83
CA ILE A 49 0.76 4.87 0.30
C ILE A 49 2.11 5.43 0.74
N PHE A 50 2.16 5.91 1.97
CA PHE A 50 3.39 6.41 2.57
C PHE A 50 3.96 5.37 3.50
N TYR A 51 5.26 5.15 3.41
CA TYR A 51 5.92 4.13 4.21
C TYR A 51 7.32 4.56 4.61
N THR A 52 7.84 3.92 5.65
CA THR A 52 9.24 4.06 6.02
C THR A 52 9.90 2.69 5.97
N VAL A 53 11.18 2.68 5.65
CA VAL A 53 11.99 1.48 5.59
C VAL A 53 13.10 1.62 6.62
N PHE A 54 13.23 0.62 7.49
CA PHE A 54 14.32 0.58 8.44
C PHE A 54 15.56 0.05 7.74
N GLY A 55 16.64 0.82 7.81
CA GLY A 55 17.90 0.41 7.21
C GLY A 55 18.56 1.53 6.43
N ASP A 56 19.60 1.16 5.68
CA ASP A 56 20.38 2.12 4.89
C ASP A 56 19.73 2.37 3.52
N GLU A 57 20.45 3.11 2.69
CA GLU A 57 19.99 3.47 1.36
C GLU A 57 19.80 2.26 0.47
N GLU A 58 20.67 1.26 0.61
CA GLU A 58 20.55 0.02 -0.14
C GLU A 58 19.29 -0.74 0.23
N ALA A 59 18.97 -0.79 1.53
CA ALA A 59 17.74 -1.43 2.00
C ALA A 59 16.51 -0.71 1.45
N ARG A 60 16.54 0.62 1.40
CA ARG A 60 15.45 1.41 0.83
C ARG A 60 15.26 1.13 -0.65
N ALA A 61 16.36 1.10 -1.40
CA ALA A 61 16.31 0.83 -2.83
C ALA A 61 15.78 -0.57 -3.12
N SER A 62 16.24 -1.56 -2.36
CA SER A 62 15.78 -2.94 -2.50
C SER A 62 14.28 -3.07 -2.20
N THR A 63 13.83 -2.43 -1.13
CA THR A 63 12.43 -2.44 -0.74
C THR A 63 11.56 -1.73 -1.79
N ALA A 64 12.02 -0.61 -2.31
CA ALA A 64 11.29 0.12 -3.35
C ALA A 64 11.15 -0.74 -4.61
N ALA A 65 12.20 -1.48 -4.99
CA ALA A 65 12.14 -2.38 -6.13
C ALA A 65 11.14 -3.51 -5.89
N ALA A 66 11.12 -4.09 -4.69
CA ALA A 66 10.17 -5.14 -4.35
C ALA A 66 8.73 -4.63 -4.39
N LEU A 67 8.48 -3.44 -3.86
CA LEU A 67 7.15 -2.83 -3.89
C LEU A 67 6.70 -2.53 -5.32
N SER A 68 7.61 -2.03 -6.14
CA SER A 68 7.31 -1.75 -7.54
C SER A 68 6.91 -3.03 -8.28
N SER A 69 7.60 -4.13 -8.01
CA SER A 69 7.29 -5.44 -8.61
C SER A 69 5.93 -5.97 -8.14
N ALA A 70 5.57 -5.68 -6.90
CA ALA A 70 4.31 -6.16 -6.31
C ALA A 70 3.12 -5.23 -6.58
N LYS A 71 3.35 -4.08 -7.19
CA LYS A 71 2.33 -3.03 -7.33
C LYS A 71 1.04 -3.52 -7.96
N GLY A 72 1.13 -4.29 -9.04
CA GLY A 72 -0.06 -4.81 -9.71
C GLY A 72 -0.88 -5.74 -8.84
N MET A 73 -0.20 -6.64 -8.13
CA MET A 73 -0.87 -7.57 -7.22
C MET A 73 -1.51 -6.82 -6.05
N LEU A 74 -0.79 -5.88 -5.46
CA LEU A 74 -1.34 -5.09 -4.36
C LEU A 74 -2.57 -4.31 -4.78
N ARG A 75 -2.53 -3.71 -5.97
CA ARG A 75 -3.65 -2.98 -6.53
C ARG A 75 -4.88 -3.88 -6.69
N ALA A 76 -4.68 -5.06 -7.27
CA ALA A 76 -5.76 -6.01 -7.49
C ALA A 76 -6.37 -6.49 -6.17
N GLU A 77 -5.52 -6.83 -5.19
CA GLU A 77 -5.98 -7.34 -3.91
C GLU A 77 -6.71 -6.27 -3.10
N VAL A 78 -6.24 -5.02 -3.16
CA VAL A 78 -6.92 -3.90 -2.52
C VAL A 78 -8.31 -3.72 -3.13
N GLY A 79 -8.41 -3.75 -4.46
CA GLY A 79 -9.68 -3.64 -5.14
C GLY A 79 -10.65 -4.74 -4.74
N HIS A 80 -10.17 -5.97 -4.64
CA HIS A 80 -10.97 -7.10 -4.18
C HIS A 80 -11.45 -6.93 -2.74
N ALA A 81 -10.54 -6.60 -1.85
CA ALA A 81 -10.85 -6.47 -0.43
C ALA A 81 -11.87 -5.38 -0.14
N LEU A 82 -11.83 -4.30 -0.92
CA LEU A 82 -12.74 -3.17 -0.75
C LEU A 82 -13.97 -3.26 -1.63
N ASN A 83 -14.02 -4.25 -2.51
CA ASN A 83 -15.09 -4.37 -3.48
C ASN A 83 -15.24 -3.11 -4.34
N LEU A 84 -14.11 -2.51 -4.70
CA LEU A 84 -14.06 -1.32 -5.53
C LEU A 84 -13.84 -1.70 -6.99
N ARG A 85 -14.46 -0.96 -7.89
CA ARG A 85 -14.25 -1.15 -9.33
C ARG A 85 -12.98 -0.46 -9.80
N ILE A 86 -12.67 0.67 -9.23
CA ILE A 86 -11.53 1.49 -9.63
C ILE A 86 -10.39 1.22 -8.67
N VAL A 87 -9.27 0.80 -9.24
CA VAL A 87 -8.06 0.51 -8.47
C VAL A 87 -6.96 1.37 -9.04
N PRO A 88 -6.36 2.24 -8.23
CA PRO A 88 -5.30 3.16 -8.68
C PRO A 88 -4.06 2.44 -9.15
#